data_3e8cab97e9ff25b233180a12d73792af
#
_entry.id   3e8cab97e9ff25b233180a12d73792af
#
_cell.length_a   1.000
_cell.length_b   1.000
_cell.length_c   1.000
_cell.angle_alpha   90.00
_cell.angle_beta   90.00
_cell.angle_gamma   90.00
#
_symmetry.space_group_name_H-M   'P 1'
#
loop_
_entity.id
_entity.type
_entity.pdbx_description
1 polymer ?
#
loop_
_entity_poly.entity_id
_entity_poly.type
_entity_poly.pdbx_seq_one_letter_code
_entity_poly.pdbx_strand_id
1 'polypeptide(L)'
;DVKRNPKLANAILKSYARNICTLCEYKTIYRDVESTNDVSDKSIRDYIEALERLYIIEDIDPWCPAIRSKTAIRSGKKRNLIDPSIAIASLGISPEYFNTDFKTLGFLFESLCIRDLKIYSSKIRGEMSYYRDRYGLEADGVLHLKDGRYALLEFKLGSSEIDEGAKHLCEIERLVKEYNKEEKQMPLRLPDLKIVITGTEYGYRREDGVFVIPIGCLKD
;
A
#
# COMPACT_ATOMS: atom_id res chain seq x y z
N ASP A 1 34.38 -11.15 1.23
CA ASP A 1 33.73 -10.41 0.13
C ASP A 1 32.75 -11.35 -0.57
N VAL A 2 31.48 -11.28 -0.21
CA VAL A 2 30.43 -11.98 -0.95
C VAL A 2 30.29 -11.23 -2.28
N LYS A 3 30.76 -11.83 -3.36
CA LYS A 3 30.55 -11.31 -4.73
C LYS A 3 29.03 -11.20 -4.97
N ARG A 4 28.47 -10.02 -4.77
CA ARG A 4 27.05 -9.76 -5.06
C ARG A 4 26.82 -9.78 -6.56
N ASN A 5 25.75 -10.46 -6.98
CA ASN A 5 25.38 -10.57 -8.38
C ASN A 5 24.35 -9.46 -8.75
N PRO A 6 24.77 -8.40 -9.49
CA PRO A 6 23.84 -7.31 -9.86
C PRO A 6 22.67 -7.79 -10.71
N LYS A 7 22.85 -8.85 -11.51
CA LYS A 7 21.76 -9.41 -12.34
C LYS A 7 20.67 -10.00 -11.46
N LEU A 8 21.03 -10.67 -10.38
CA LEU A 8 20.05 -11.21 -9.42
C LEU A 8 19.31 -10.10 -8.69
N ALA A 9 19.99 -9.04 -8.25
CA ALA A 9 19.35 -7.89 -7.63
C ALA A 9 18.34 -7.23 -8.60
N ASN A 10 18.73 -7.01 -9.85
CA ASN A 10 17.84 -6.45 -10.86
C ASN A 10 16.63 -7.35 -11.16
N ALA A 11 16.79 -8.68 -11.19
CA ALA A 11 15.68 -9.61 -11.38
C ALA A 11 14.68 -9.52 -10.22
N ILE A 12 15.16 -9.44 -8.98
CA ILE A 12 14.32 -9.26 -7.79
C ILE A 12 13.58 -7.92 -7.86
N LEU A 13 14.27 -6.82 -8.14
CA LEU A 13 13.66 -5.49 -8.27
C LEU A 13 12.60 -5.45 -9.38
N LYS A 14 12.86 -6.10 -10.51
CA LYS A 14 11.88 -6.21 -11.61
C LYS A 14 10.62 -6.99 -11.19
N SER A 15 10.78 -8.09 -10.43
CA SER A 15 9.64 -8.83 -9.89
C SER A 15 8.86 -8.01 -8.88
N TYR A 16 9.54 -7.27 -7.99
CA TYR A 16 8.89 -6.33 -7.06
C TYR A 16 8.14 -5.23 -7.79
N ALA A 17 8.77 -4.61 -8.79
CA ALA A 17 8.17 -3.54 -9.59
C ALA A 17 6.90 -4.02 -10.33
N ARG A 18 6.91 -5.24 -10.87
CA ARG A 18 5.74 -5.86 -11.52
C ARG A 18 4.59 -6.11 -10.54
N ASN A 19 4.91 -6.35 -9.28
CA ASN A 19 3.96 -6.68 -8.22
C ASN A 19 3.78 -5.55 -7.20
N ILE A 20 4.15 -4.29 -7.57
CA ILE A 20 4.08 -3.15 -6.67
C ILE A 20 2.64 -2.93 -6.18
N CYS A 21 2.47 -2.60 -4.90
CA CYS A 21 1.19 -2.40 -4.21
C CYS A 21 0.23 -3.61 -4.30
N THR A 22 0.74 -4.82 -4.50
CA THR A 22 -0.08 -6.04 -4.50
C THR A 22 0.28 -7.00 -3.38
N LEU A 23 -0.66 -7.88 -3.02
CA LEU A 23 -0.46 -8.98 -2.06
C LEU A 23 0.27 -10.17 -2.70
N CYS A 24 1.35 -9.89 -3.40
CA CYS A 24 2.14 -10.91 -4.05
C CYS A 24 2.88 -11.78 -3.03
N GLU A 25 2.66 -13.08 -3.07
CA GLU A 25 3.38 -14.03 -2.23
C GLU A 25 4.86 -14.12 -2.61
N TYR A 26 5.72 -14.40 -1.63
CA TYR A 26 7.14 -14.67 -1.86
C TYR A 26 7.37 -15.73 -2.96
N LYS A 27 6.52 -16.75 -3.01
CA LYS A 27 6.60 -17.82 -4.01
C LYS A 27 6.50 -17.31 -5.46
N THR A 28 5.75 -16.25 -5.69
CA THR A 28 5.65 -15.61 -7.01
C THR A 28 6.95 -14.90 -7.36
N ILE A 29 7.52 -14.14 -6.42
CA ILE A 29 8.82 -13.48 -6.61
C ILE A 29 9.92 -14.51 -6.87
N TYR A 30 9.93 -15.60 -6.09
CA TYR A 30 10.86 -16.70 -6.26
C TYR A 30 10.79 -17.27 -7.69
N ARG A 31 9.59 -17.61 -8.17
CA ARG A 31 9.38 -18.17 -9.53
C ARG A 31 9.80 -17.20 -10.64
N ASP A 32 9.51 -15.91 -10.48
CA ASP A 32 9.92 -14.87 -11.44
C ASP A 32 11.44 -14.82 -11.58
N VAL A 33 12.16 -14.88 -10.46
CA VAL A 33 13.61 -14.78 -10.41
C VAL A 33 14.28 -16.07 -10.87
N GLU A 34 13.79 -17.23 -10.39
CA GLU A 34 14.31 -18.55 -10.76
C GLU A 34 14.19 -18.82 -12.26
N SER A 35 13.11 -18.33 -12.91
CA SER A 35 12.89 -18.53 -14.35
C SER A 35 14.03 -18.01 -15.24
N THR A 36 14.83 -17.08 -14.75
CA THR A 36 15.91 -16.43 -15.51
C THR A 36 17.29 -16.55 -14.85
N ASN A 37 17.37 -17.14 -13.65
CA ASN A 37 18.60 -17.22 -12.86
C ASN A 37 18.68 -18.62 -12.22
N ASP A 38 19.84 -19.24 -12.31
CA ASP A 38 20.13 -20.45 -11.56
C ASP A 38 20.61 -20.07 -10.15
N VAL A 39 19.65 -19.96 -9.22
CA VAL A 39 19.90 -19.47 -7.85
C VAL A 39 19.09 -20.22 -6.81
N SER A 40 19.63 -20.38 -5.62
CA SER A 40 18.92 -21.01 -4.50
C SER A 40 17.88 -20.07 -3.87
N ASP A 41 16.84 -20.65 -3.28
CA ASP A 41 15.84 -19.91 -2.48
C ASP A 41 16.49 -19.05 -1.40
N LYS A 42 17.51 -19.61 -0.71
CA LYS A 42 18.27 -18.89 0.31
C LYS A 42 18.91 -17.62 -0.26
N SER A 43 19.54 -17.71 -1.43
CA SER A 43 20.18 -16.55 -2.05
C SER A 43 19.18 -15.44 -2.36
N ILE A 44 17.98 -15.78 -2.85
CA ILE A 44 16.94 -14.79 -3.13
C ILE A 44 16.49 -14.10 -1.84
N ARG A 45 16.27 -14.86 -0.75
CA ARG A 45 15.93 -14.28 0.57
C ARG A 45 16.99 -13.35 1.10
N ASP A 46 18.26 -13.77 1.04
CA ASP A 46 19.40 -12.98 1.50
C ASP A 46 19.52 -11.64 0.73
N TYR A 47 19.18 -11.66 -0.58
CA TYR A 47 19.14 -10.44 -1.40
C TYR A 47 17.96 -9.54 -1.07
N ILE A 48 16.76 -10.10 -0.87
CA ILE A 48 15.58 -9.32 -0.44
C ILE A 48 15.88 -8.64 0.90
N GLU A 49 16.40 -9.39 1.89
CA GLU A 49 16.78 -8.83 3.19
C GLU A 49 17.83 -7.72 3.05
N ALA A 50 18.79 -7.89 2.15
CA ALA A 50 19.80 -6.84 1.90
C ALA A 50 19.18 -5.59 1.28
N LEU A 51 18.21 -5.72 0.36
CA LEU A 51 17.48 -4.61 -0.25
C LEU A 51 16.55 -3.91 0.75
N GLU A 52 15.94 -4.65 1.67
CA GLU A 52 15.17 -4.09 2.79
C GLU A 52 16.09 -3.28 3.73
N ARG A 53 17.24 -3.80 4.10
CA ARG A 53 18.23 -3.09 4.93
C ARG A 53 18.81 -1.84 4.27
N LEU A 54 18.81 -1.79 2.94
CA LEU A 54 19.21 -0.62 2.16
C LEU A 54 18.05 0.35 1.93
N TYR A 55 16.88 0.09 2.51
CA TYR A 55 15.65 0.88 2.31
C TYR A 55 15.24 1.02 0.84
N ILE A 56 15.48 0.01 0.01
CA ILE A 56 15.04 -0.05 -1.39
C ILE A 56 13.67 -0.75 -1.47
N ILE A 57 13.53 -1.87 -0.75
CA ILE A 57 12.26 -2.56 -0.54
C ILE A 57 11.65 -2.06 0.77
N GLU A 58 10.40 -1.67 0.71
CA GLU A 58 9.63 -1.22 1.86
C GLU A 58 8.20 -1.74 1.77
N ASP A 59 8.03 -3.03 2.08
CA ASP A 59 6.73 -3.69 2.07
C ASP A 59 5.76 -3.03 3.07
N ILE A 60 4.45 -3.03 2.72
CA ILE A 60 3.41 -2.41 3.53
C ILE A 60 2.75 -3.46 4.41
N ASP A 61 2.76 -3.24 5.71
CA ASP A 61 2.18 -4.14 6.69
C ASP A 61 0.65 -4.05 6.74
N PRO A 62 -0.06 -5.17 6.97
CA PRO A 62 -1.49 -5.15 7.22
C PRO A 62 -1.81 -4.52 8.59
N TRP A 63 -2.96 -3.85 8.66
CA TRP A 63 -3.48 -3.25 9.88
C TRP A 63 -4.92 -3.67 10.13
N CYS A 64 -5.35 -3.64 11.39
CA CYS A 64 -6.72 -3.89 11.78
C CYS A 64 -7.04 -3.05 13.04
N PRO A 65 -8.25 -2.47 13.16
CA PRO A 65 -8.64 -1.71 14.34
C PRO A 65 -8.64 -2.54 15.63
N ALA A 66 -8.79 -3.86 15.52
CA ALA A 66 -8.68 -4.78 16.65
C ALA A 66 -7.21 -5.19 16.84
N ILE A 67 -6.50 -4.59 17.79
CA ILE A 67 -5.07 -4.85 18.08
C ILE A 67 -4.76 -6.35 18.27
N ARG A 68 -5.71 -7.13 18.80
CA ARG A 68 -5.56 -8.58 19.00
C ARG A 68 -6.12 -9.42 17.85
N SER A 69 -6.40 -8.81 16.70
CA SER A 69 -6.93 -9.54 15.55
C SER A 69 -5.89 -10.50 14.97
N LYS A 70 -6.26 -11.77 14.90
CA LYS A 70 -5.46 -12.78 14.21
C LYS A 70 -5.39 -12.52 12.70
N THR A 71 -6.37 -11.80 12.15
CA THR A 71 -6.45 -11.49 10.73
C THR A 71 -5.30 -10.58 10.30
N ALA A 72 -5.03 -9.49 11.04
CA ALA A 72 -3.91 -8.60 10.76
C ALA A 72 -2.56 -9.33 10.79
N ILE A 73 -2.36 -10.21 11.78
CA ILE A 73 -1.10 -10.96 11.93
C ILE A 73 -0.90 -11.98 10.80
N ARG A 74 -2.00 -12.52 10.25
CA ARG A 74 -1.96 -13.58 9.23
C ARG A 74 -2.05 -13.07 7.79
N SER A 75 -2.36 -11.80 7.62
CA SER A 75 -2.39 -11.17 6.28
C SER A 75 -0.98 -10.96 5.77
N GLY A 76 -0.77 -11.19 4.47
CA GLY A 76 0.51 -10.93 3.81
C GLY A 76 0.82 -9.44 3.75
N LYS A 77 2.07 -9.09 3.47
CA LYS A 77 2.46 -7.72 3.19
C LYS A 77 2.15 -7.37 1.73
N LYS A 78 1.72 -6.14 1.44
CA LYS A 78 1.75 -5.62 0.08
C LYS A 78 3.20 -5.35 -0.32
N ARG A 79 3.60 -5.79 -1.51
CA ARG A 79 4.95 -5.55 -2.03
C ARG A 79 5.10 -4.09 -2.42
N ASN A 80 6.15 -3.46 -1.97
CA ASN A 80 6.40 -2.06 -2.29
C ASN A 80 7.90 -1.75 -2.35
N LEU A 81 8.22 -0.66 -3.04
CA LEU A 81 9.53 -0.04 -3.10
C LEU A 81 9.46 1.33 -2.43
N ILE A 82 10.57 1.80 -1.87
CA ILE A 82 10.62 3.09 -1.17
C ILE A 82 10.18 4.26 -2.05
N ASP A 83 10.38 4.14 -3.35
CA ASP A 83 10.04 5.16 -4.35
C ASP A 83 9.55 4.50 -5.66
N PRO A 84 8.42 4.91 -6.23
CA PRO A 84 7.90 4.36 -7.48
C PRO A 84 8.84 4.56 -8.67
N SER A 85 9.76 5.52 -8.63
CA SER A 85 10.76 5.70 -9.70
C SER A 85 11.69 4.51 -9.84
N ILE A 86 11.97 3.80 -8.74
CA ILE A 86 12.75 2.54 -8.76
C ILE A 86 11.98 1.46 -9.52
N ALA A 87 10.65 1.40 -9.35
CA ALA A 87 9.83 0.47 -10.12
C ALA A 87 9.85 0.78 -11.61
N ILE A 88 9.68 2.04 -11.99
CA ILE A 88 9.73 2.50 -13.38
C ILE A 88 11.08 2.14 -14.03
N ALA A 89 12.19 2.45 -13.35
CA ALA A 89 13.52 2.13 -13.81
C ALA A 89 13.75 0.60 -13.92
N SER A 90 13.25 -0.18 -12.97
CA SER A 90 13.39 -1.65 -12.97
C SER A 90 12.56 -2.32 -14.07
N LEU A 91 11.41 -1.75 -14.42
CA LEU A 91 10.58 -2.21 -15.53
C LEU A 91 11.13 -1.78 -16.90
N GLY A 92 11.98 -0.75 -16.93
CA GLY A 92 12.55 -0.20 -18.15
C GLY A 92 11.50 0.48 -19.05
N ILE A 93 10.48 1.09 -18.44
CA ILE A 93 9.39 1.77 -19.13
C ILE A 93 9.60 3.29 -19.14
N SER A 94 9.11 3.94 -20.18
CA SER A 94 9.11 5.40 -20.32
C SER A 94 7.74 6.00 -19.98
N PRO A 95 7.64 7.32 -19.76
CA PRO A 95 6.36 7.96 -19.47
C PRO A 95 5.28 7.71 -20.52
N GLU A 96 5.66 7.57 -21.79
CA GLU A 96 4.73 7.33 -22.91
C GLU A 96 4.00 5.98 -22.79
N TYR A 97 4.61 5.00 -22.09
CA TYR A 97 4.01 3.69 -21.83
C TYR A 97 2.68 3.82 -21.06
N PHE A 98 2.58 4.78 -20.18
CA PHE A 98 1.38 5.00 -19.36
C PHE A 98 0.16 5.50 -20.12
N ASN A 99 0.34 5.96 -21.37
CA ASN A 99 -0.79 6.30 -22.23
C ASN A 99 -1.64 5.07 -22.61
N THR A 100 -1.10 3.86 -22.42
CA THR A 100 -1.76 2.60 -22.77
C THR A 100 -1.97 1.67 -21.58
N ASP A 101 -1.24 1.86 -20.48
CA ASP A 101 -1.30 1.01 -19.28
C ASP A 101 -1.63 1.83 -18.01
N PHE A 102 -2.87 2.29 -17.92
CA PHE A 102 -3.38 3.00 -16.75
C PHE A 102 -3.41 2.14 -15.49
N LYS A 103 -3.48 0.82 -15.62
CA LYS A 103 -3.46 -0.08 -14.46
C LYS A 103 -2.12 -0.03 -13.75
N THR A 104 -1.02 -0.15 -14.47
CA THR A 104 0.33 -0.01 -13.91
C THR A 104 0.53 1.40 -13.33
N LEU A 105 0.05 2.44 -14.03
CA LEU A 105 0.10 3.81 -13.52
C LEU A 105 -0.66 3.95 -12.19
N GLY A 106 -1.83 3.31 -12.04
CA GLY A 106 -2.60 3.30 -10.79
C GLY A 106 -1.82 2.73 -9.61
N PHE A 107 -1.14 1.58 -9.78
CA PHE A 107 -0.29 1.01 -8.73
C PHE A 107 0.92 1.89 -8.38
N LEU A 108 1.52 2.54 -9.39
CA LEU A 108 2.62 3.48 -9.14
C LEU A 108 2.12 4.74 -8.42
N PHE A 109 0.92 5.20 -8.72
CA PHE A 109 0.27 6.30 -8.01
C PHE A 109 -0.03 5.93 -6.55
N GLU A 110 -0.54 4.72 -6.29
CA GLU A 110 -0.70 4.19 -4.93
C GLU A 110 0.64 4.21 -4.16
N SER A 111 1.71 3.69 -4.76
CA SER A 111 3.05 3.70 -4.17
C SER A 111 3.55 5.14 -3.88
N LEU A 112 3.30 6.08 -4.81
CA LEU A 112 3.62 7.50 -4.62
C LEU A 112 2.87 8.08 -3.42
N CYS A 113 1.57 7.86 -3.34
CA CYS A 113 0.73 8.35 -2.24
C CYS A 113 1.20 7.79 -0.89
N ILE A 114 1.52 6.51 -0.82
CA ILE A 114 2.02 5.86 0.40
C ILE A 114 3.34 6.49 0.84
N ARG A 115 4.30 6.68 -0.08
CA ARG A 115 5.58 7.34 0.19
C ARG A 115 5.38 8.74 0.75
N ASP A 116 4.58 9.56 0.07
CA ASP A 116 4.39 10.96 0.43
C ASP A 116 3.65 11.09 1.77
N LEU A 117 2.60 10.29 1.99
CA LEU A 117 1.88 10.28 3.26
C LEU A 117 2.74 9.82 4.43
N LYS A 118 3.67 8.88 4.24
CA LYS A 118 4.66 8.51 5.26
C LYS A 118 5.54 9.69 5.63
N ILE A 119 6.01 10.44 4.63
CA ILE A 119 6.85 11.63 4.85
C ILE A 119 6.04 12.72 5.58
N TYR A 120 4.87 13.07 5.06
CA TYR A 120 4.04 14.16 5.62
C TYR A 120 3.53 13.85 7.02
N SER A 121 3.24 12.58 7.33
CA SER A 121 2.79 12.18 8.67
C SER A 121 3.91 11.96 9.68
N SER A 122 5.17 12.05 9.27
CA SER A 122 6.32 11.80 10.15
C SER A 122 6.36 12.69 11.38
N LYS A 123 5.97 13.96 11.25
CA LYS A 123 5.89 14.92 12.38
C LYS A 123 4.91 14.49 13.47
N ILE A 124 3.82 13.85 13.09
CA ILE A 124 2.81 13.31 14.02
C ILE A 124 3.05 11.84 14.37
N ARG A 125 4.17 11.28 13.93
CA ARG A 125 4.53 9.86 14.11
C ARG A 125 3.45 8.92 13.57
N GLY A 126 2.91 9.26 12.41
CA GLY A 126 1.96 8.44 11.67
C GLY A 126 2.66 7.25 11.05
N GLU A 127 1.98 6.10 11.05
CA GLU A 127 2.44 4.88 10.43
C GLU A 127 1.46 4.49 9.31
N MET A 128 2.01 4.13 8.14
CA MET A 128 1.22 3.70 6.98
C MET A 128 1.15 2.18 6.92
N SER A 129 -0.05 1.69 6.78
CA SER A 129 -0.39 0.28 6.59
C SER A 129 -1.52 0.16 5.58
N TYR A 130 -2.05 -1.03 5.35
CA TYR A 130 -3.26 -1.26 4.56
C TYR A 130 -4.28 -2.09 5.37
N TYR A 131 -5.55 -2.06 4.97
CA TYR A 131 -6.59 -2.91 5.54
C TYR A 131 -7.15 -3.85 4.47
N ARG A 132 -7.35 -5.12 4.84
CA ARG A 132 -8.10 -6.07 4.03
C ARG A 132 -8.77 -7.08 4.95
N ASP A 133 -10.05 -7.32 4.70
CA ASP A 133 -10.79 -8.35 5.40
C ASP A 133 -10.77 -9.69 4.65
N ARG A 134 -11.37 -10.71 5.26
CA ARG A 134 -11.45 -12.06 4.69
C ARG A 134 -12.36 -12.17 3.47
N TYR A 135 -13.21 -11.18 3.22
CA TYR A 135 -14.14 -11.13 2.09
C TYR A 135 -13.60 -10.30 0.93
N GLY A 136 -12.42 -9.72 1.10
CA GLY A 136 -11.75 -8.94 0.07
C GLY A 136 -12.06 -7.44 0.11
N LEU A 137 -12.85 -6.96 1.09
CA LEU A 137 -13.03 -5.52 1.31
C LEU A 137 -11.71 -4.92 1.77
N GLU A 138 -11.24 -3.88 1.08
CA GLU A 138 -9.91 -3.30 1.27
C GLU A 138 -10.02 -1.79 1.46
N ALA A 139 -9.07 -1.22 2.23
CA ALA A 139 -8.64 0.16 2.12
C ALA A 139 -7.17 0.13 1.69
N ASP A 140 -6.86 0.84 0.61
CA ASP A 140 -5.53 0.87 0.01
C ASP A 140 -4.47 1.31 1.01
N GLY A 141 -4.83 2.25 1.89
CA GLY A 141 -4.00 2.72 2.97
C GLY A 141 -4.74 2.91 4.30
N VAL A 142 -4.02 2.75 5.39
CA VAL A 142 -4.44 3.15 6.73
C VAL A 142 -3.32 3.97 7.35
N LEU A 143 -3.57 5.24 7.59
CA LEU A 143 -2.68 6.08 8.37
C LEU A 143 -3.11 6.02 9.83
N HIS A 144 -2.30 5.45 10.70
CA HIS A 144 -2.64 5.29 12.11
C HIS A 144 -1.60 5.89 13.05
N LEU A 145 -2.06 6.32 14.21
CA LEU A 145 -1.26 6.95 15.25
C LEU A 145 -1.18 6.05 16.47
N LYS A 146 -0.16 6.26 17.31
CA LYS A 146 0.05 5.50 18.54
C LYS A 146 -1.03 5.69 19.60
N ASP A 147 -1.83 6.75 19.49
CA ASP A 147 -2.97 7.03 20.40
C ASP A 147 -4.26 6.33 19.94
N GLY A 148 -4.20 5.54 18.88
CA GLY A 148 -5.32 4.78 18.33
C GLY A 148 -6.16 5.53 17.31
N ARG A 149 -5.89 6.80 17.01
CA ARG A 149 -6.51 7.51 15.87
C ARG A 149 -6.06 6.90 14.57
N TYR A 150 -6.97 6.85 13.59
CA TYR A 150 -6.63 6.39 12.26
C TYR A 150 -7.50 6.99 11.18
N ALA A 151 -6.95 7.08 9.97
CA ALA A 151 -7.64 7.44 8.75
C ALA A 151 -7.65 6.24 7.79
N LEU A 152 -8.78 6.01 7.15
CA LEU A 152 -8.91 5.06 6.04
C LEU A 152 -8.69 5.82 4.73
N LEU A 153 -7.91 5.23 3.83
CA LEU A 153 -7.46 5.86 2.60
C LEU A 153 -7.74 4.95 1.39
N GLU A 154 -8.20 5.55 0.31
CA GLU A 154 -8.24 4.97 -1.04
C GLU A 154 -7.42 5.85 -1.98
N PHE A 155 -6.74 5.26 -2.94
CA PHE A 155 -5.90 5.97 -3.92
C PHE A 155 -6.50 5.80 -5.31
N LYS A 156 -6.99 6.89 -5.90
CA LYS A 156 -7.65 6.89 -7.21
C LYS A 156 -7.01 7.93 -8.12
N LEU A 157 -6.41 7.49 -9.23
CA LEU A 157 -5.72 8.39 -10.14
C LEU A 157 -6.66 9.42 -10.75
N GLY A 158 -7.86 8.99 -11.14
CA GLY A 158 -8.87 9.81 -11.80
C GLY A 158 -10.15 10.00 -10.98
N SER A 159 -11.07 10.80 -11.52
CA SER A 159 -12.34 11.11 -10.85
C SER A 159 -13.39 10.01 -10.95
N SER A 160 -13.32 9.15 -11.98
CA SER A 160 -14.33 8.13 -12.25
C SER A 160 -14.46 7.05 -11.18
N GLU A 161 -13.40 6.83 -10.38
CA GLU A 161 -13.34 5.77 -9.37
C GLU A 161 -13.53 6.28 -7.93
N ILE A 162 -13.73 7.61 -7.75
CA ILE A 162 -13.89 8.23 -6.43
C ILE A 162 -15.10 7.66 -5.69
N ASP A 163 -16.22 7.46 -6.38
CA ASP A 163 -17.45 6.95 -5.76
C ASP A 163 -17.28 5.51 -5.26
N GLU A 164 -16.55 4.68 -5.98
CA GLU A 164 -16.23 3.31 -5.56
C GLU A 164 -15.33 3.31 -4.34
N GLY A 165 -14.25 4.08 -4.36
CA GLY A 165 -13.35 4.21 -3.22
C GLY A 165 -14.07 4.73 -1.97
N ALA A 166 -14.91 5.75 -2.11
CA ALA A 166 -15.68 6.28 -0.99
C ALA A 166 -16.65 5.23 -0.41
N LYS A 167 -17.29 4.40 -1.25
CA LYS A 167 -18.16 3.29 -0.80
C LYS A 167 -17.37 2.26 0.03
N HIS A 168 -16.16 1.88 -0.38
CA HIS A 168 -15.33 0.95 0.38
C HIS A 168 -15.03 1.48 1.78
N LEU A 169 -14.60 2.74 1.89
CA LEU A 169 -14.29 3.37 3.17
C LEU A 169 -15.52 3.48 4.08
N CYS A 170 -16.69 3.82 3.53
CA CYS A 170 -17.95 3.87 4.27
C CYS A 170 -18.41 2.47 4.73
N GLU A 171 -18.20 1.46 3.90
CA GLU A 171 -18.52 0.07 4.24
C GLU A 171 -17.65 -0.46 5.38
N ILE A 172 -16.34 -0.17 5.38
CA ILE A 172 -15.46 -0.53 6.51
C ILE A 172 -15.95 0.13 7.80
N GLU A 173 -16.29 1.43 7.77
CA GLU A 173 -16.83 2.12 8.95
C GLU A 173 -18.15 1.50 9.41
N ARG A 174 -19.05 1.13 8.49
CA ARG A 174 -20.32 0.46 8.79
C ARG A 174 -20.10 -0.86 9.51
N LEU A 175 -19.15 -1.68 9.02
CA LEU A 175 -18.80 -2.96 9.65
C LEU A 175 -18.24 -2.77 11.06
N VAL A 176 -17.41 -1.76 11.29
CA VAL A 176 -16.92 -1.43 12.65
C VAL A 176 -18.07 -1.02 13.56
N LYS A 177 -19.01 -0.20 13.07
CA LYS A 177 -20.22 0.18 13.83
C LYS A 177 -21.10 -1.03 14.17
N GLU A 178 -21.27 -1.97 13.26
CA GLU A 178 -22.03 -3.21 13.51
C GLU A 178 -21.34 -4.09 14.55
N TYR A 179 -20.03 -4.29 14.39
CA TYR A 179 -19.26 -5.01 15.40
C TYR A 179 -19.44 -4.41 16.80
N ASN A 180 -19.41 -3.10 16.92
CA ASN A 180 -19.56 -2.40 18.20
C ASN A 180 -20.97 -2.54 18.82
N LYS A 181 -22.00 -2.86 18.02
CA LYS A 181 -23.33 -3.16 18.56
C LYS A 181 -23.40 -4.53 19.23
N GLU A 182 -22.61 -5.48 18.75
CA GLU A 182 -22.54 -6.85 19.25
C GLU A 182 -21.53 -6.98 20.40
N GLU A 183 -20.42 -6.24 20.33
CA GLU A 183 -19.33 -6.27 21.32
C GLU A 183 -19.61 -5.29 22.46
N LYS A 184 -19.84 -5.84 23.67
CA LYS A 184 -20.22 -5.06 24.85
C LYS A 184 -19.03 -4.61 25.72
N GLN A 185 -17.86 -5.23 25.56
CA GLN A 185 -16.76 -5.03 26.50
C GLN A 185 -15.66 -4.10 25.97
N MET A 186 -15.34 -4.15 24.70
CA MET A 186 -14.27 -3.34 24.09
C MET A 186 -14.66 -2.90 22.67
N PRO A 187 -15.41 -1.81 22.54
CA PRO A 187 -15.77 -1.28 21.22
C PRO A 187 -14.52 -0.85 20.47
N LEU A 188 -14.48 -1.14 19.17
CA LEU A 188 -13.44 -0.67 18.27
C LEU A 188 -13.61 0.84 18.01
N ARG A 189 -12.48 1.54 17.92
CA ARG A 189 -12.51 2.94 17.49
C ARG A 189 -13.01 3.02 16.04
N LEU A 190 -13.88 3.99 15.77
CA LEU A 190 -14.27 4.34 14.41
C LEU A 190 -13.14 5.12 13.73
N PRO A 191 -13.05 5.10 12.39
CA PRO A 191 -12.09 5.93 11.67
C PRO A 191 -12.34 7.41 11.98
N ASP A 192 -11.28 8.14 12.28
CA ASP A 192 -11.34 9.59 12.50
C ASP A 192 -11.53 10.33 11.17
N LEU A 193 -10.96 9.80 10.09
CA LEU A 193 -11.09 10.33 8.74
C LEU A 193 -11.28 9.18 7.73
N LYS A 194 -12.01 9.49 6.67
CA LYS A 194 -12.12 8.69 5.44
C LYS A 194 -11.73 9.58 4.28
N ILE A 195 -10.71 9.21 3.52
CA ILE A 195 -10.13 10.06 2.50
C ILE A 195 -9.89 9.28 1.21
N VAL A 196 -10.35 9.81 0.09
CA VAL A 196 -9.92 9.38 -1.24
C VAL A 196 -8.86 10.36 -1.71
N ILE A 197 -7.61 9.89 -1.81
CA ILE A 197 -6.50 10.66 -2.37
C ILE A 197 -6.52 10.52 -3.89
N THR A 198 -6.41 11.63 -4.59
CA THR A 198 -6.56 11.65 -6.05
C THR A 198 -5.41 12.35 -6.78
N GLY A 199 -5.27 12.05 -8.07
CA GLY A 199 -4.46 12.84 -9.01
C GLY A 199 -5.23 14.01 -9.66
N THR A 200 -6.44 14.32 -9.20
CA THR A 200 -7.30 15.39 -9.74
C THR A 200 -6.94 16.78 -9.20
N GLU A 201 -7.60 17.83 -9.69
CA GLU A 201 -7.28 19.21 -9.34
C GLU A 201 -7.99 19.73 -8.08
N TYR A 202 -9.20 19.18 -7.78
CA TYR A 202 -10.08 19.77 -6.77
C TYR A 202 -10.27 18.87 -5.56
N GLY A 203 -10.11 19.47 -4.36
CA GLY A 203 -10.45 18.85 -3.09
C GLY A 203 -11.83 19.30 -2.60
N TYR A 204 -12.60 18.36 -2.03
CA TYR A 204 -13.91 18.64 -1.48
C TYR A 204 -14.32 17.58 -0.45
N ARG A 205 -15.37 17.90 0.32
CA ARG A 205 -16.01 16.95 1.22
C ARG A 205 -17.32 16.45 0.59
N ARG A 206 -17.50 15.16 0.56
CA ARG A 206 -18.71 14.48 0.08
C ARG A 206 -19.81 14.50 1.15
N GLU A 207 -21.06 14.31 0.74
CA GLU A 207 -22.22 14.22 1.64
C GLU A 207 -22.13 13.02 2.61
N ASP A 208 -21.48 11.92 2.20
CA ASP A 208 -21.22 10.73 3.02
C ASP A 208 -20.06 10.94 4.04
N GLY A 209 -19.51 12.16 4.11
CA GLY A 209 -18.46 12.55 5.02
C GLY A 209 -17.07 12.16 4.59
N VAL A 210 -16.89 11.53 3.44
CA VAL A 210 -15.57 11.22 2.86
C VAL A 210 -14.96 12.49 2.28
N PHE A 211 -13.66 12.70 2.54
CA PHE A 211 -12.89 13.77 1.93
C PHE A 211 -12.27 13.27 0.62
N VAL A 212 -12.30 14.09 -0.39
CA VAL A 212 -11.55 13.90 -1.64
C VAL A 212 -10.44 14.92 -1.66
N ILE A 213 -9.19 14.46 -1.69
CA ILE A 213 -8.02 15.36 -1.56
C ILE A 213 -7.01 15.01 -2.65
N PRO A 214 -6.71 15.96 -3.55
CA PRO A 214 -5.60 15.80 -4.48
C PRO A 214 -4.28 15.63 -3.73
N ILE A 215 -3.44 14.69 -4.16
CA ILE A 215 -2.13 14.48 -3.53
C ILE A 215 -1.27 15.76 -3.52
N GLY A 216 -1.37 16.57 -4.56
CA GLY A 216 -0.66 17.86 -4.66
C GLY A 216 -1.13 18.94 -3.68
N CYS A 217 -2.24 18.73 -2.96
CA CYS A 217 -2.70 19.63 -1.89
C CYS A 217 -2.10 19.27 -0.52
N LEU A 218 -1.45 18.12 -0.41
CA LEU A 218 -0.83 17.67 0.84
C LEU A 218 0.62 18.15 0.92
N LYS A 219 1.06 18.41 2.14
CA LYS A 219 2.43 18.79 2.46
C LYS A 219 2.74 18.51 3.94
N ASP A 220 4.01 18.58 4.30
CA ASP A 220 4.53 18.43 5.66
C ASP A 220 4.21 19.66 6.57
#